data_b44397f956e228f600bda8d2bdbd9257
#
_entry.id   b44397f956e228f600bda8d2bdbd9257
#
_cell.length_a   1.000
_cell.length_b   1.000
_cell.length_c   1.000
_cell.angle_alpha   90.00
_cell.angle_beta   90.00
_cell.angle_gamma   90.00
#
_symmetry.space_group_name_H-M   'P 1'
#
loop_
_entity.id
_entity.type
_entity.pdbx_description
1 polymer ?
#
loop_
_entity_poly.entity_id
_entity_poly.type
_entity_poly.pdbx_seq_one_letter_code
_entity_poly.pdbx_strand_id
1 'polypeptide(L)'
;MSKSTFLSFMGMTDANGQPIARVNYGLNGKIERTLLGRDVVIASTYMPNYQDTVSADVLFAFVFDFADYVENTIYDMGIMKKQDWDTEDLLTKAVMSVDGRVVDKTFFSYIN
;
A
#
# COMPACT_ATOMS: atom_id res chain seq x y z
N MET A 1 2.50 -3.02 -5.17
CA MET A 1 2.50 -4.41 -5.73
C MET A 1 2.59 -5.46 -4.63
N SER A 2 2.29 -6.72 -4.94
CA SER A 2 2.46 -7.83 -4.01
C SER A 2 3.92 -8.24 -3.84
N LYS A 3 4.25 -8.97 -2.77
CA LYS A 3 5.60 -9.48 -2.52
C LYS A 3 6.05 -10.49 -3.60
N SER A 4 5.14 -11.35 -4.04
CA SER A 4 5.40 -12.34 -5.09
C SER A 4 5.73 -11.66 -6.43
N THR A 5 4.98 -10.64 -6.80
CA THR A 5 5.24 -9.82 -8.01
C THR A 5 6.62 -9.16 -7.95
N PHE A 6 6.99 -8.59 -6.80
CA PHE A 6 8.31 -7.99 -6.63
C PHE A 6 9.45 -9.02 -6.77
N LEU A 7 9.27 -10.22 -6.21
CA LEU A 7 10.25 -11.31 -6.38
C LEU A 7 10.41 -11.75 -7.83
N SER A 8 9.33 -11.73 -8.61
CA SER A 8 9.40 -11.99 -10.06
C SER A 8 10.23 -10.93 -10.78
N PHE A 9 10.09 -9.66 -10.42
CA PHE A 9 10.93 -8.59 -10.98
C PHE A 9 12.39 -8.67 -10.56
N MET A 10 12.72 -9.24 -9.41
CA MET A 10 14.10 -9.44 -8.97
C MET A 10 14.89 -10.38 -9.89
N GLY A 11 14.21 -11.30 -10.58
CA GLY A 11 14.82 -12.20 -11.56
C GLY A 11 15.04 -11.56 -12.94
N MET A 12 14.52 -10.36 -13.17
CA MET A 12 14.62 -9.66 -14.45
C MET A 12 15.85 -8.77 -14.51
N THR A 13 16.49 -8.74 -15.68
CA THR A 13 17.66 -7.90 -15.96
C THR A 13 17.40 -7.00 -17.15
N ASP A 14 18.13 -5.87 -17.21
CA ASP A 14 18.15 -5.01 -18.39
C ASP A 14 19.02 -5.58 -19.52
N ALA A 15 19.12 -4.86 -20.65
CA ALA A 15 19.95 -5.25 -21.79
C ALA A 15 21.45 -5.38 -21.45
N ASN A 16 21.91 -4.75 -20.38
CA ASN A 16 23.29 -4.80 -19.90
C ASN A 16 23.52 -5.88 -18.82
N GLY A 17 22.50 -6.67 -18.50
CA GLY A 17 22.58 -7.73 -17.49
C GLY A 17 22.45 -7.21 -16.05
N GLN A 18 22.05 -5.96 -15.82
CA GLN A 18 21.86 -5.42 -14.48
C GLN A 18 20.43 -5.70 -13.98
N PRO A 19 20.27 -6.09 -12.70
CA PRO A 19 18.93 -6.32 -12.15
C PRO A 19 18.12 -5.02 -12.09
N ILE A 20 16.87 -5.07 -12.51
CA ILE A 20 15.96 -3.91 -12.48
C ILE A 20 15.35 -3.67 -11.10
N ALA A 21 15.24 -4.69 -10.27
CA ALA A 21 14.74 -4.62 -8.91
C ALA A 21 15.84 -4.99 -7.92
N ARG A 22 15.92 -4.24 -6.82
CA ARG A 22 16.93 -4.43 -5.78
C ARG A 22 16.31 -4.40 -4.40
N VAL A 23 16.89 -5.18 -3.50
CA VAL A 23 16.63 -5.12 -2.06
C VAL A 23 17.89 -4.63 -1.38
N ASN A 24 17.77 -3.56 -0.61
CA ASN A 24 18.85 -3.02 0.20
C ASN A 24 18.55 -3.30 1.67
N TYR A 25 19.48 -4.02 2.32
CA TYR A 25 19.41 -4.26 3.76
C TYR A 25 20.23 -3.17 4.46
N GLY A 26 19.54 -2.10 4.88
CA GLY A 26 20.19 -1.00 5.58
C GLY A 26 20.80 -1.43 6.92
N LEU A 27 21.84 -0.71 7.35
CA LEU A 27 22.52 -0.93 8.65
C LEU A 27 21.55 -0.80 9.84
N ASN A 28 20.44 -0.07 9.68
CA ASN A 28 19.41 0.13 10.70
C ASN A 28 18.35 -0.98 10.74
N GLY A 29 18.55 -2.08 10.00
CA GLY A 29 17.57 -3.16 9.89
C GLY A 29 16.34 -2.84 9.05
N LYS A 30 16.26 -1.66 8.44
CA LYS A 30 15.19 -1.28 7.53
C LYS A 30 15.47 -1.86 6.14
N ILE A 31 14.55 -2.66 5.64
CA ILE A 31 14.63 -3.23 4.30
C ILE A 31 14.02 -2.24 3.30
N GLU A 32 14.83 -1.78 2.37
CA GLU A 32 14.40 -0.92 1.27
C GLU A 32 14.31 -1.74 -0.02
N ARG A 33 13.22 -1.58 -0.74
CA ARG A 33 12.99 -2.22 -2.02
C ARG A 33 12.84 -1.17 -3.09
N THR A 34 13.61 -1.31 -4.17
CA THR A 34 13.60 -0.38 -5.29
C THR A 34 13.36 -1.11 -6.61
N LEU A 35 12.62 -0.48 -7.50
CA LEU A 35 12.40 -0.92 -8.87
C LEU A 35 12.70 0.25 -9.81
N LEU A 36 13.68 0.09 -10.68
CA LEU A 36 14.14 1.14 -11.60
C LEU A 36 14.41 2.49 -10.88
N GLY A 37 15.00 2.42 -9.69
CA GLY A 37 15.33 3.61 -8.89
C GLY A 37 14.17 4.23 -8.11
N ARG A 38 12.98 3.62 -8.12
CA ARG A 38 11.81 4.07 -7.36
C ARG A 38 11.53 3.14 -6.19
N ASP A 39 11.09 3.71 -5.08
CA ASP A 39 10.73 2.94 -3.89
C ASP A 39 9.49 2.08 -4.13
N VAL A 40 9.52 0.86 -3.61
CA VAL A 40 8.45 -0.11 -3.75
C VAL A 40 7.78 -0.37 -2.41
N VAL A 41 6.48 -0.18 -2.37
CA VAL A 41 5.62 -0.55 -1.23
C VAL A 41 5.00 -1.91 -1.49
N ILE A 42 5.17 -2.82 -0.54
CA ILE A 42 4.61 -4.17 -0.59
C ILE A 42 3.23 -4.19 0.07
N ALA A 43 2.22 -4.57 -0.72
CA ALA A 43 0.83 -4.66 -0.28
C ALA A 43 0.26 -6.06 -0.59
N SER A 44 0.88 -7.09 -0.03
CA SER A 44 0.58 -8.50 -0.34
C SER A 44 -0.85 -8.93 -0.06
N THR A 45 -1.52 -8.29 0.91
CA THR A 45 -2.90 -8.63 1.29
C THR A 45 -3.93 -8.02 0.33
N TYR A 46 -3.60 -6.90 -0.30
CA TYR A 46 -4.55 -6.11 -1.10
C TYR A 46 -4.32 -6.20 -2.60
N MET A 47 -3.15 -6.67 -3.02
CA MET A 47 -2.78 -6.75 -4.43
C MET A 47 -2.63 -8.20 -4.89
N PRO A 48 -3.21 -8.57 -6.05
CA PRO A 48 -3.03 -9.89 -6.62
C PRO A 48 -1.58 -10.12 -7.04
N ASN A 49 -1.21 -11.39 -7.12
CA ASN A 49 0.10 -11.80 -7.60
C ASN A 49 0.14 -11.78 -9.14
N TYR A 50 1.29 -11.43 -9.68
CA TYR A 50 1.55 -11.61 -11.10
C TYR A 50 1.54 -13.09 -11.48
N GLN A 51 0.86 -13.42 -12.57
CA GLN A 51 0.79 -14.77 -13.13
C GLN A 51 1.02 -14.68 -14.64
N ASP A 52 1.85 -15.55 -15.18
CA ASP A 52 2.17 -15.58 -16.62
C ASP A 52 1.00 -16.00 -17.51
N THR A 53 0.03 -16.71 -16.94
CA THR A 53 -1.20 -17.15 -17.62
C THR A 53 -2.40 -16.53 -16.94
N VAL A 54 -2.80 -15.35 -17.39
CA VAL A 54 -3.98 -14.66 -16.87
C VAL A 54 -5.12 -14.79 -17.87
N SER A 55 -6.24 -15.31 -17.42
CA SER A 55 -7.47 -15.42 -18.23
C SER A 55 -8.33 -14.15 -18.19
N ALA A 56 -7.92 -13.14 -17.41
CA ALA A 56 -8.61 -11.86 -17.27
C ALA A 56 -7.60 -10.75 -16.95
N ASP A 57 -7.93 -9.51 -17.28
CA ASP A 57 -7.13 -8.34 -16.93
C ASP A 57 -7.12 -8.16 -15.41
N VAL A 58 -5.96 -8.29 -14.81
CA VAL A 58 -5.76 -8.16 -13.37
C VAL A 58 -4.73 -7.10 -13.09
N LEU A 59 -5.11 -6.08 -12.32
CA LEU A 59 -4.21 -5.04 -11.85
C LEU A 59 -3.27 -5.61 -10.79
N PHE A 60 -2.01 -5.84 -11.09
CA PHE A 60 -1.02 -6.38 -10.15
C PHE A 60 -0.03 -5.34 -9.60
N ALA A 61 0.08 -4.18 -10.23
CA ALA A 61 0.91 -3.08 -9.74
C ALA A 61 0.39 -1.73 -10.24
N PHE A 62 0.66 -0.69 -9.48
CA PHE A 62 0.44 0.69 -9.91
C PHE A 62 1.55 1.60 -9.37
N VAL A 63 1.76 2.70 -10.06
CA VAL A 63 2.75 3.73 -9.72
C VAL A 63 2.03 5.07 -9.59
N PHE A 64 2.24 5.76 -8.48
CA PHE A 64 1.70 7.10 -8.28
C PHE A 64 2.54 7.88 -7.26
N ASP A 65 2.38 9.19 -7.23
CA ASP A 65 3.00 10.03 -6.20
C ASP A 65 2.08 10.12 -4.99
N PHE A 66 2.61 9.80 -3.81
CA PHE A 66 1.85 9.90 -2.56
C PHE A 66 1.44 11.33 -2.20
N ALA A 67 2.14 12.35 -2.75
CA ALA A 67 1.77 13.75 -2.56
C ALA A 67 0.40 14.09 -3.18
N ASP A 68 -0.03 13.32 -4.19
CA ASP A 68 -1.31 13.52 -4.87
C ASP A 68 -2.49 12.83 -4.17
N TYR A 69 -2.21 12.07 -3.11
CA TYR A 69 -3.25 11.42 -2.31
C TYR A 69 -3.63 12.28 -1.12
N VAL A 70 -4.90 12.60 -1.01
CA VAL A 70 -5.47 13.39 0.09
C VAL A 70 -6.36 12.51 0.95
N GLU A 71 -6.08 12.49 2.23
CA GLU A 71 -6.89 11.87 3.26
C GLU A 71 -7.69 12.94 4.00
N ASN A 72 -9.00 12.75 4.07
CA ASN A 72 -9.90 13.63 4.80
C ASN A 72 -10.49 12.89 5.99
N THR A 73 -10.30 13.43 7.18
CA THR A 73 -10.84 12.89 8.43
C THR A 73 -11.92 13.81 8.95
N ILE A 74 -13.18 13.33 8.96
CA ILE A 74 -14.33 14.09 9.50
C ILE A 74 -14.32 14.04 11.02
N TYR A 75 -14.02 12.86 11.58
CA TYR A 75 -13.84 12.64 12.99
C TYR A 75 -12.46 12.08 13.24
N ASP A 76 -11.61 12.84 13.89
CA ASP A 76 -10.45 12.28 14.58
C ASP A 76 -10.96 11.38 15.70
N MET A 77 -10.24 10.33 16.06
CA MET A 77 -10.72 9.29 16.99
C MET A 77 -11.37 9.91 18.24
N GLY A 78 -12.70 9.91 18.28
CA GLY A 78 -13.50 10.37 19.42
C GLY A 78 -13.85 9.19 20.33
N ILE A 79 -13.57 9.33 21.62
CA ILE A 79 -13.96 8.35 22.65
C ILE A 79 -15.15 8.90 23.41
N MET A 80 -16.29 8.18 23.35
CA MET A 80 -17.49 8.50 24.14
C MET A 80 -17.64 7.48 25.27
N LYS A 81 -17.86 7.98 26.48
CA LYS A 81 -18.13 7.16 27.65
C LYS A 81 -19.54 7.44 28.15
N LYS A 82 -20.31 6.40 28.37
CA LYS A 82 -21.62 6.45 28.98
C LYS A 82 -21.66 5.55 30.21
N GLN A 83 -22.08 6.08 31.32
CA GLN A 83 -22.38 5.31 32.52
C GLN A 83 -23.84 4.96 32.55
N ASP A 84 -24.17 3.68 32.66
CA ASP A 84 -25.54 3.20 32.86
C ASP A 84 -25.80 3.08 34.35
N TRP A 85 -26.80 3.83 34.85
CA TRP A 85 -27.16 3.88 36.26
C TRP A 85 -27.93 2.65 36.75
N ASP A 86 -28.58 1.94 35.79
CA ASP A 86 -29.42 0.77 36.14
C ASP A 86 -28.55 -0.49 36.28
N THR A 87 -27.44 -0.62 35.50
CA THR A 87 -26.57 -1.78 35.53
C THR A 87 -25.19 -1.47 36.14
N GLU A 88 -24.88 -0.22 36.46
CA GLU A 88 -23.59 0.29 36.92
C GLU A 88 -22.42 0.01 35.91
N ASP A 89 -22.74 -0.27 34.65
CA ASP A 89 -21.76 -0.52 33.61
C ASP A 89 -21.25 0.75 32.94
N LEU A 90 -19.95 0.78 32.64
CA LEU A 90 -19.31 1.85 31.87
C LEU A 90 -19.20 1.43 30.41
N LEU A 91 -19.95 2.09 29.53
CA LEU A 91 -19.89 1.88 28.09
C LEU A 91 -18.91 2.86 27.44
N THR A 92 -17.96 2.33 26.69
CA THR A 92 -16.98 3.12 25.94
C THR A 92 -17.17 2.89 24.44
N LYS A 93 -17.34 3.99 23.67
CA LYS A 93 -17.45 3.95 22.21
C LYS A 93 -16.34 4.78 21.58
N ALA A 94 -15.59 4.19 20.66
CA ALA A 94 -14.62 4.89 19.81
C ALA A 94 -15.16 4.98 18.38
N VAL A 95 -15.13 6.17 17.78
CA VAL A 95 -15.60 6.42 16.41
C VAL A 95 -14.53 7.19 15.65
N MET A 96 -14.21 6.72 14.44
CA MET A 96 -13.35 7.40 13.50
C MET A 96 -13.96 7.32 12.10
N SER A 97 -13.94 8.42 11.35
CA SER A 97 -14.39 8.47 9.97
C SER A 97 -13.30 9.08 9.10
N VAL A 98 -12.81 8.29 8.14
CA VAL A 98 -11.71 8.67 7.23
C VAL A 98 -12.12 8.35 5.81
N ASP A 99 -11.84 9.26 4.87
CA ASP A 99 -11.97 9.04 3.43
C ASP A 99 -10.70 9.53 2.73
N GLY A 100 -10.27 8.81 1.69
CA GLY A 100 -9.07 9.13 0.93
C GLY A 100 -9.34 9.12 -0.57
N ARG A 101 -8.75 10.08 -1.30
CA ARG A 101 -8.88 10.18 -2.74
C ARG A 101 -7.60 10.71 -3.39
N VAL A 102 -7.30 10.21 -4.59
CA VAL A 102 -6.28 10.78 -5.46
C VAL A 102 -6.81 12.06 -6.11
N VAL A 103 -6.14 13.18 -5.89
CA VAL A 103 -6.54 14.51 -6.39
C VAL A 103 -6.06 14.73 -7.80
N ASP A 104 -4.80 14.45 -8.08
CA ASP A 104 -4.22 14.53 -9.41
C ASP A 104 -3.98 13.13 -9.99
N LYS A 105 -4.64 12.83 -11.11
CA LYS A 105 -4.52 11.55 -11.80
C LYS A 105 -3.50 11.57 -12.95
N THR A 106 -2.84 12.68 -13.18
CA THR A 106 -1.92 12.87 -14.31
C THR A 106 -0.72 11.92 -14.23
N PHE A 107 -0.26 11.64 -13.01
CA PHE A 107 0.88 10.75 -12.75
C PHE A 107 0.49 9.35 -12.27
N PHE A 108 -0.78 9.02 -12.34
CA PHE A 108 -1.26 7.68 -11.97
C PHE A 108 -1.08 6.72 -13.15
N SER A 109 -0.24 5.71 -12.98
CA SER A 109 -0.02 4.64 -13.94
C SER A 109 -0.24 3.27 -13.29
N TYR A 110 -0.94 2.40 -14.00
CA TYR A 110 -1.17 1.02 -13.56
C TYR A 110 -0.56 0.03 -14.55
N ILE A 111 -0.22 -1.13 -14.04
CA ILE A 111 0.36 -2.24 -14.80
C ILE A 111 -0.56 -3.45 -14.62
N ASN A 112 -1.09 -3.94 -15.70
CA ASN A 112 -1.96 -5.11 -15.78
C ASN A 112 -1.44 -6.15 -16.79
#